data_8b76d70d8daddbbd4d456bbe31301955
#
_entry.id   8b76d70d8daddbbd4d456bbe31301955
#
_cell.length_a   1.000
_cell.length_b   1.000
_cell.length_c   1.000
_cell.angle_alpha   90.00
_cell.angle_beta   90.00
_cell.angle_gamma   90.00
#
_symmetry.space_group_name_H-M   'P 1'
#
loop_
_entity.id
_entity.type
_entity.pdbx_description
1 polymer ?
#
loop_
_entity_poly.entity_id
_entity_poly.type
_entity_poly.pdbx_seq_one_letter_code
_entity_poly.pdbx_strand_id
1 'polypeptide(L)'
;MTLEALLNNTYSDTMENIFINAQTQILLLYTLECMFNSREEQEVEEVPACKFLANESDRDKIIKAREILIQHIGDPITIKELSRKVAINECYLKKGFKVLFGSTIFDFYQDQRMEHAKFLLYEKGRSVSEVSASLGYSSISHFSTAFKKHTGLKPCELLVK
;
A
#
# COMPACT_ATOMS: atom_id res chain seq x y z
N MET A 1 -30.47 6.19 -11.95
CA MET A 1 -31.60 5.93 -11.01
C MET A 1 -31.96 7.16 -10.16
N THR A 2 -31.07 7.83 -9.45
CA THR A 2 -31.41 8.99 -8.57
C THR A 2 -31.85 10.25 -9.32
N LEU A 3 -31.26 10.60 -10.46
CA LEU A 3 -31.63 11.74 -11.30
C LEU A 3 -32.98 11.51 -12.00
N GLU A 4 -33.24 10.31 -12.46
CA GLU A 4 -34.56 9.95 -13.05
C GLU A 4 -35.67 9.99 -12.00
N ALA A 5 -35.40 9.61 -10.76
CA ALA A 5 -36.35 9.69 -9.66
C ALA A 5 -36.70 11.14 -9.30
N LEU A 6 -35.77 12.09 -9.40
CA LEU A 6 -36.00 13.51 -9.21
C LEU A 6 -36.89 14.12 -10.33
N LEU A 7 -36.65 13.71 -11.59
CA LEU A 7 -37.38 14.22 -12.75
C LEU A 7 -38.82 13.67 -12.85
N ASN A 8 -39.07 12.46 -12.32
CA ASN A 8 -40.37 11.79 -12.37
C ASN A 8 -41.09 11.83 -11.00
N ASN A 9 -40.82 12.86 -10.21
CA ASN A 9 -41.42 13.02 -8.90
C ASN A 9 -42.94 13.25 -9.02
N THR A 10 -43.72 12.46 -8.28
CA THR A 10 -45.19 12.53 -8.22
C THR A 10 -45.72 13.02 -6.87
N TYR A 11 -44.84 13.38 -5.95
CA TYR A 11 -45.20 13.88 -4.63
C TYR A 11 -45.54 15.38 -4.71
N SER A 12 -46.33 15.86 -3.74
CA SER A 12 -46.72 17.27 -3.65
C SER A 12 -46.36 17.83 -2.25
N ASP A 13 -46.14 19.15 -2.21
CA ASP A 13 -45.93 19.95 -0.98
C ASP A 13 -44.79 19.44 -0.06
N THR A 14 -45.12 19.15 1.19
CA THR A 14 -44.15 18.76 2.24
C THR A 14 -43.43 17.45 1.92
N MET A 15 -44.13 16.52 1.27
CA MET A 15 -43.54 15.22 0.87
C MET A 15 -42.57 15.40 -0.28
N GLU A 16 -42.81 16.31 -1.18
CA GLU A 16 -41.90 16.66 -2.27
C GLU A 16 -40.57 17.21 -1.72
N ASN A 17 -40.66 18.14 -0.75
CA ASN A 17 -39.47 18.68 -0.11
C ASN A 17 -38.64 17.64 0.62
N ILE A 18 -39.27 16.70 1.32
CA ILE A 18 -38.60 15.58 2.00
C ILE A 18 -37.93 14.69 0.98
N PHE A 19 -38.62 14.35 -0.13
CA PHE A 19 -38.08 13.52 -1.18
C PHE A 19 -36.88 14.15 -1.89
N ILE A 20 -36.99 15.43 -2.27
CA ILE A 20 -35.89 16.20 -2.88
C ILE A 20 -34.67 16.25 -1.96
N ASN A 21 -34.88 16.56 -0.67
CA ASN A 21 -33.79 16.60 0.31
C ASN A 21 -33.12 15.23 0.44
N ALA A 22 -33.87 14.14 0.51
CA ALA A 22 -33.32 12.78 0.61
C ALA A 22 -32.50 12.42 -0.63
N GLN A 23 -32.99 12.70 -1.83
CA GLN A 23 -32.29 12.43 -3.09
C GLN A 23 -31.04 13.30 -3.23
N THR A 24 -31.11 14.55 -2.80
CA THR A 24 -29.95 15.47 -2.80
C THR A 24 -28.85 15.00 -1.86
N GLN A 25 -29.22 14.50 -0.66
CA GLN A 25 -28.25 13.94 0.29
C GLN A 25 -27.59 12.67 -0.27
N ILE A 26 -28.36 11.80 -0.94
CA ILE A 26 -27.82 10.61 -1.59
C ILE A 26 -26.84 10.99 -2.72
N LEU A 27 -27.20 11.96 -3.56
CA LEU A 27 -26.31 12.48 -4.62
C LEU A 27 -25.03 13.08 -4.02
N LEU A 28 -25.15 13.85 -2.93
CA LEU A 28 -23.99 14.41 -2.23
C LEU A 28 -23.09 13.32 -1.68
N LEU A 29 -23.68 12.28 -1.10
CA LEU A 29 -22.93 11.13 -0.60
C LEU A 29 -22.15 10.44 -1.72
N TYR A 30 -22.80 10.16 -2.86
CA TYR A 30 -22.12 9.55 -4.02
C TYR A 30 -21.03 10.45 -4.60
N THR A 31 -21.24 11.77 -4.65
CA THR A 31 -20.21 12.69 -5.12
C THR A 31 -19.02 12.73 -4.16
N LEU A 32 -19.27 12.72 -2.85
CA LEU A 32 -18.22 12.62 -1.84
C LEU A 32 -17.50 11.28 -1.91
N GLU A 33 -18.21 10.16 -2.03
CA GLU A 33 -17.59 8.85 -2.25
C GLU A 33 -16.72 8.84 -3.51
N CYS A 34 -17.20 9.35 -4.63
CA CYS A 34 -16.38 9.50 -5.83
C CYS A 34 -15.16 10.37 -5.59
N MET A 35 -15.27 11.48 -4.84
CA MET A 35 -14.13 12.35 -4.54
C MET A 35 -13.14 11.70 -3.55
N PHE A 36 -13.63 10.93 -2.58
CA PHE A 36 -12.76 10.22 -1.63
C PHE A 36 -12.16 8.96 -2.26
N ASN A 37 -12.93 8.16 -2.99
CA ASN A 37 -12.42 7.01 -3.73
C ASN A 37 -11.49 7.42 -4.88
N SER A 38 -11.70 8.58 -5.49
CA SER A 38 -10.73 9.16 -6.45
C SER A 38 -9.40 9.54 -5.80
N ARG A 39 -9.30 9.56 -4.47
CA ARG A 39 -8.03 9.71 -3.76
C ARG A 39 -7.36 8.36 -3.46
N GLU A 40 -8.11 7.26 -3.39
CA GLU A 40 -7.56 5.91 -3.19
C GLU A 40 -7.52 5.10 -4.49
N GLU A 41 -8.48 5.32 -5.38
CA GLU A 41 -8.48 4.86 -6.76
C GLU A 41 -8.20 6.07 -7.67
N GLN A 42 -6.98 6.57 -7.71
CA GLN A 42 -6.50 7.02 -8.99
C GLN A 42 -6.69 5.79 -9.88
N GLU A 43 -7.74 5.82 -10.71
CA GLU A 43 -7.88 4.92 -11.84
C GLU A 43 -6.48 4.67 -12.36
N VAL A 44 -6.03 3.43 -12.19
CA VAL A 44 -4.95 2.93 -12.99
C VAL A 44 -5.56 2.99 -14.39
N GLU A 45 -5.43 4.16 -15.09
CA GLU A 45 -5.37 4.13 -16.53
C GLU A 45 -4.46 2.94 -16.78
N GLU A 46 -5.00 1.89 -17.37
CA GLU A 46 -4.21 0.77 -17.88
C GLU A 46 -3.28 1.35 -18.94
N VAL A 47 -2.26 2.04 -18.46
CA VAL A 47 -1.11 2.34 -19.31
C VAL A 47 -0.57 0.96 -19.61
N PRO A 48 -0.65 0.51 -20.88
CA PRO A 48 -0.29 -0.86 -21.23
C PRO A 48 1.06 -1.18 -20.57
N ALA A 49 1.15 -2.32 -19.89
CA ALA A 49 2.37 -2.75 -19.17
C ALA A 49 3.64 -2.60 -20.03
N CYS A 50 3.47 -2.68 -21.34
CA CYS A 50 4.49 -2.43 -22.34
C CYS A 50 5.16 -1.05 -22.28
N LYS A 51 4.46 0.03 -21.86
CA LYS A 51 5.10 1.37 -21.80
C LYS A 51 6.06 1.53 -20.64
N PHE A 52 5.84 0.83 -19.51
CA PHE A 52 6.76 0.84 -18.36
C PHE A 52 8.01 -0.01 -18.60
N LEU A 53 7.94 -0.98 -19.50
CA LEU A 53 9.05 -1.87 -19.85
C LEU A 53 9.77 -1.42 -21.14
N ALA A 54 9.20 -0.46 -21.89
CA ALA A 54 9.75 0.00 -23.15
C ALA A 54 11.04 0.81 -23.00
N ASN A 55 11.28 1.40 -21.82
CA ASN A 55 12.49 2.17 -21.55
C ASN A 55 13.39 1.36 -20.60
N GLU A 56 14.47 0.81 -21.15
CA GLU A 56 15.46 0.03 -20.39
C GLU A 56 16.07 0.85 -19.24
N SER A 57 16.31 2.13 -19.44
CA SER A 57 16.80 3.04 -18.41
C SER A 57 15.83 3.14 -17.21
N ASP A 58 14.52 3.15 -17.42
CA ASP A 58 13.56 3.25 -16.32
C ASP A 58 13.40 1.91 -15.61
N ARG A 59 13.54 0.80 -16.33
CA ARG A 59 13.60 -0.54 -15.74
C ARG A 59 14.79 -0.66 -14.79
N ASP A 60 15.98 -0.21 -15.21
CA ASP A 60 17.19 -0.25 -14.39
C ASP A 60 17.04 0.58 -13.11
N LYS A 61 16.38 1.74 -13.19
CA LYS A 61 16.09 2.58 -12.03
C LYS A 61 15.14 1.88 -11.05
N ILE A 62 14.15 1.13 -11.54
CA ILE A 62 13.22 0.37 -10.69
C ILE A 62 13.95 -0.81 -10.04
N ILE A 63 14.85 -1.50 -10.75
CA ILE A 63 15.71 -2.54 -10.18
C ILE A 63 16.60 -1.95 -9.09
N LYS A 64 17.22 -0.79 -9.34
CA LYS A 64 18.01 -0.06 -8.35
C LYS A 64 17.19 0.33 -7.12
N ALA A 65 15.93 0.71 -7.29
CA ALA A 65 15.03 1.00 -6.16
C ALA A 65 14.85 -0.24 -5.27
N ARG A 66 14.68 -1.43 -5.84
CA ARG A 66 14.62 -2.69 -5.09
C ARG A 66 15.90 -2.95 -4.30
N GLU A 67 17.07 -2.73 -4.89
CA GLU A 67 18.35 -2.90 -4.21
C GLU A 67 18.50 -1.95 -3.01
N ILE A 68 18.11 -0.69 -3.19
CA ILE A 68 18.12 0.32 -2.12
C ILE A 68 17.19 -0.11 -0.98
N LEU A 69 16.00 -0.64 -1.25
CA LEU A 69 15.09 -1.14 -0.23
C LEU A 69 15.71 -2.28 0.59
N ILE A 70 16.40 -3.21 -0.05
CA ILE A 70 17.10 -4.32 0.61
C ILE A 70 18.22 -3.81 1.51
N GLN A 71 18.96 -2.79 1.08
CA GLN A 71 20.04 -2.19 1.88
C GLN A 71 19.52 -1.41 3.10
N HIS A 72 18.26 -0.94 3.07
CA HIS A 72 17.64 -0.14 4.13
C HIS A 72 16.63 -0.94 4.98
N ILE A 73 16.81 -2.26 5.14
CA ILE A 73 15.88 -3.12 5.90
C ILE A 73 15.70 -2.67 7.35
N GLY A 74 16.76 -2.18 8.00
CA GLY A 74 16.73 -1.70 9.39
C GLY A 74 16.38 -0.20 9.53
N ASP A 75 16.49 0.56 8.46
CA ASP A 75 16.27 2.02 8.44
C ASP A 75 15.27 2.36 7.33
N PRO A 76 13.96 2.44 7.65
CA PRO A 76 12.91 2.60 6.66
C PRO A 76 13.06 3.88 5.83
N ILE A 77 13.16 3.73 4.51
CA ILE A 77 13.17 4.83 3.56
C ILE A 77 11.76 5.13 3.06
N THR A 78 11.40 6.42 2.95
CA THR A 78 10.12 6.83 2.37
C THR A 78 10.10 6.66 0.85
N ILE A 79 8.89 6.45 0.28
CA ILE A 79 8.74 6.35 -1.18
C ILE A 79 9.24 7.62 -1.89
N LYS A 80 9.05 8.78 -1.26
CA LYS A 80 9.54 10.07 -1.76
C LYS A 80 11.07 10.14 -1.83
N GLU A 81 11.75 9.65 -0.81
CA GLU A 81 13.22 9.58 -0.80
C GLU A 81 13.74 8.55 -1.79
N LEU A 82 13.07 7.37 -1.84
CA LEU A 82 13.40 6.33 -2.80
C LEU A 82 13.28 6.85 -4.25
N SER A 83 12.18 7.53 -4.57
CA SER A 83 11.94 8.09 -5.91
C SER A 83 13.00 9.13 -6.30
N ARG A 84 13.43 9.95 -5.34
CA ARG A 84 14.54 10.92 -5.55
C ARG A 84 15.88 10.21 -5.78
N LYS A 85 16.19 9.17 -5.00
CA LYS A 85 17.45 8.42 -5.14
C LYS A 85 17.58 7.74 -6.51
N VAL A 86 16.46 7.31 -7.09
CA VAL A 86 16.47 6.64 -8.40
C VAL A 86 16.07 7.56 -9.55
N ALA A 87 15.80 8.85 -9.28
CA ALA A 87 15.41 9.86 -10.25
C ALA A 87 14.19 9.46 -11.10
N ILE A 88 13.12 8.98 -10.43
CA ILE A 88 11.83 8.60 -11.02
C ILE A 88 10.71 9.24 -10.20
N ASN A 89 9.62 9.64 -10.88
CA ASN A 89 8.40 10.09 -10.22
C ASN A 89 7.80 8.99 -9.33
N GLU A 90 7.25 9.35 -8.15
CA GLU A 90 6.68 8.40 -7.18
C GLU A 90 5.58 7.51 -7.77
N CYS A 91 4.68 8.10 -8.57
CA CYS A 91 3.58 7.38 -9.20
C CYS A 91 4.12 6.34 -10.21
N TYR A 92 5.09 6.76 -11.03
CA TYR A 92 5.74 5.89 -12.00
C TYR A 92 6.52 4.77 -11.31
N LEU A 93 7.24 5.09 -10.23
CA LEU A 93 7.98 4.11 -9.43
C LEU A 93 7.05 3.05 -8.84
N LYS A 94 5.92 3.45 -8.22
CA LYS A 94 4.92 2.52 -7.64
C LYS A 94 4.35 1.58 -8.70
N LYS A 95 3.91 2.13 -9.83
CA LYS A 95 3.33 1.36 -10.95
C LYS A 95 4.37 0.43 -11.56
N GLY A 96 5.54 0.93 -11.91
CA GLY A 96 6.62 0.16 -12.51
C GLY A 96 7.14 -0.95 -11.60
N PHE A 97 7.24 -0.69 -10.30
CA PHE A 97 7.65 -1.69 -9.32
C PHE A 97 6.63 -2.84 -9.24
N LYS A 98 5.34 -2.53 -9.19
CA LYS A 98 4.27 -3.54 -9.21
C LYS A 98 4.25 -4.36 -10.50
N VAL A 99 4.46 -3.72 -11.64
CA VAL A 99 4.53 -4.41 -12.95
C VAL A 99 5.76 -5.32 -13.02
N LEU A 100 6.92 -4.85 -12.56
CA LEU A 100 8.18 -5.60 -12.68
C LEU A 100 8.30 -6.74 -11.67
N PHE A 101 7.83 -6.54 -10.44
CA PHE A 101 8.02 -7.48 -9.32
C PHE A 101 6.72 -8.14 -8.83
N GLY A 102 5.55 -7.79 -9.37
CA GLY A 102 4.26 -8.38 -9.01
C GLY A 102 3.70 -7.95 -7.64
N SER A 103 4.43 -7.13 -6.87
CA SER A 103 4.05 -6.69 -5.53
C SER A 103 4.24 -5.18 -5.37
N THR A 104 3.55 -4.58 -4.37
CA THR A 104 3.79 -3.17 -4.06
C THR A 104 5.16 -2.99 -3.39
N ILE A 105 5.70 -1.76 -3.44
CA ILE A 105 6.95 -1.42 -2.74
C ILE A 105 6.84 -1.72 -1.25
N PHE A 106 5.67 -1.44 -0.64
CA PHE A 106 5.43 -1.66 0.78
C PHE A 106 5.41 -3.16 1.11
N ASP A 107 4.68 -3.96 0.35
CA ASP A 107 4.58 -5.41 0.58
C ASP A 107 5.95 -6.06 0.41
N PHE A 108 6.65 -5.75 -0.69
CA PHE A 108 8.01 -6.23 -0.91
C PHE A 108 8.94 -5.88 0.25
N TYR A 109 8.89 -4.64 0.74
CA TYR A 109 9.73 -4.21 1.85
C TYR A 109 9.40 -4.95 3.15
N GLN A 110 8.11 -5.15 3.45
CA GLN A 110 7.69 -5.94 4.61
C GLN A 110 8.13 -7.41 4.49
N ASP A 111 8.00 -8.01 3.30
CA ASP A 111 8.47 -9.36 3.04
C ASP A 111 9.97 -9.50 3.33
N GLN A 112 10.79 -8.60 2.81
CA GLN A 112 12.23 -8.62 3.04
C GLN A 112 12.58 -8.44 4.53
N ARG A 113 11.86 -7.57 5.26
CA ARG A 113 12.05 -7.41 6.71
C ARG A 113 11.72 -8.68 7.48
N MET A 114 10.65 -9.38 7.11
CA MET A 114 10.24 -10.62 7.78
C MET A 114 11.19 -11.79 7.47
N GLU A 115 11.69 -11.90 6.24
CA GLU A 115 12.72 -12.87 5.90
C GLU A 115 14.03 -12.59 6.66
N HIS A 116 14.43 -11.33 6.75
CA HIS A 116 15.59 -10.96 7.55
C HIS A 116 15.39 -11.23 9.05
N ALA A 117 14.17 -11.01 9.58
CA ALA A 117 13.81 -11.37 10.94
C ALA A 117 13.96 -12.88 11.20
N LYS A 118 13.47 -13.72 10.29
CA LYS A 118 13.63 -15.18 10.39
C LYS A 118 15.10 -15.57 10.44
N PHE A 119 15.92 -15.01 9.57
CA PHE A 119 17.36 -15.25 9.55
C PHE A 119 18.03 -14.89 10.87
N LEU A 120 17.71 -13.72 11.44
CA LEU A 120 18.27 -13.26 12.71
C LEU A 120 17.85 -14.13 13.90
N LEU A 121 16.57 -14.53 13.94
CA LEU A 121 16.02 -15.38 15.01
C LEU A 121 16.58 -16.81 14.92
N TYR A 122 16.52 -17.42 13.74
CA TYR A 122 16.83 -18.83 13.56
C TYR A 122 18.33 -19.09 13.39
N GLU A 123 18.99 -18.39 12.46
CA GLU A 123 20.41 -18.65 12.14
C GLU A 123 21.37 -17.96 13.11
N LYS A 124 21.02 -16.75 13.57
CA LYS A 124 21.87 -15.97 14.47
C LYS A 124 21.51 -16.13 15.94
N GLY A 125 20.38 -16.78 16.26
CA GLY A 125 19.92 -17.01 17.64
C GLY A 125 19.67 -15.71 18.43
N ARG A 126 19.36 -14.60 17.74
CA ARG A 126 19.09 -13.31 18.42
C ARG A 126 17.75 -13.34 19.11
N SER A 127 17.65 -12.61 20.22
CA SER A 127 16.38 -12.46 20.96
C SER A 127 15.34 -11.68 20.15
N VAL A 128 14.06 -11.92 20.42
CA VAL A 128 12.93 -11.21 19.78
C VAL A 128 13.04 -9.70 19.99
N SER A 129 13.53 -9.27 21.16
CA SER A 129 13.73 -7.86 21.48
C SER A 129 14.80 -7.21 20.58
N GLU A 130 15.95 -7.87 20.44
CA GLU A 130 17.05 -7.38 19.60
C GLU A 130 16.64 -7.31 18.13
N VAL A 131 15.93 -8.34 17.63
CA VAL A 131 15.44 -8.37 16.25
C VAL A 131 14.41 -7.27 16.01
N SER A 132 13.45 -7.10 16.93
CA SER A 132 12.45 -6.03 16.84
C SER A 132 13.12 -4.65 16.76
N ALA A 133 14.10 -4.39 17.62
CA ALA A 133 14.84 -3.13 17.64
C ALA A 133 15.68 -2.94 16.36
N SER A 134 16.41 -3.98 15.90
CA SER A 134 17.26 -3.90 14.70
C SER A 134 16.47 -3.66 13.41
N LEU A 135 15.19 -4.06 13.39
CA LEU A 135 14.29 -3.82 12.29
C LEU A 135 13.49 -2.51 12.41
N GLY A 136 13.76 -1.68 13.43
CA GLY A 136 13.12 -0.38 13.59
C GLY A 136 11.66 -0.44 14.03
N TYR A 137 11.22 -1.51 14.71
CA TYR A 137 9.90 -1.56 15.32
C TYR A 137 9.88 -0.81 16.65
N SER A 138 8.83 0.00 16.86
CA SER A 138 8.63 0.77 18.08
C SER A 138 8.32 -0.10 19.31
N SER A 139 7.84 -1.34 19.10
CA SER A 139 7.57 -2.29 20.17
C SER A 139 7.65 -3.74 19.69
N ILE A 140 7.98 -4.63 20.63
CA ILE A 140 8.00 -6.09 20.40
C ILE A 140 6.61 -6.61 20.01
N SER A 141 5.53 -6.02 20.55
CA SER A 141 4.15 -6.40 20.22
C SER A 141 3.81 -6.12 18.77
N HIS A 142 4.18 -4.95 18.25
CA HIS A 142 3.97 -4.60 16.84
C HIS A 142 4.77 -5.53 15.91
N PHE A 143 6.03 -5.78 16.27
CA PHE A 143 6.85 -6.75 15.54
C PHE A 143 6.23 -8.14 15.53
N SER A 144 5.85 -8.67 16.70
CA SER A 144 5.28 -10.02 16.82
C SER A 144 3.98 -10.19 16.04
N THR A 145 3.15 -9.15 16.01
CA THR A 145 1.90 -9.14 15.22
C THR A 145 2.19 -9.16 13.73
N ALA A 146 3.11 -8.30 13.26
CA ALA A 146 3.53 -8.26 11.86
C ALA A 146 4.19 -9.58 11.42
N PHE A 147 5.07 -10.11 12.27
CA PHE A 147 5.76 -11.37 12.02
C PHE A 147 4.78 -12.54 11.91
N LYS A 148 3.83 -12.67 12.87
CA LYS A 148 2.80 -13.71 12.82
C LYS A 148 1.90 -13.59 11.60
N LYS A 149 1.49 -12.36 11.24
CA LYS A 149 0.68 -12.11 10.04
C LYS A 149 1.37 -12.59 8.77
N HIS A 150 2.68 -12.42 8.68
CA HIS A 150 3.47 -12.72 7.50
C HIS A 150 3.92 -14.18 7.44
N THR A 151 4.35 -14.75 8.57
CA THR A 151 4.97 -16.09 8.63
C THR A 151 4.01 -17.18 9.10
N GLY A 152 2.86 -16.81 9.68
CA GLY A 152 1.94 -17.73 10.35
C GLY A 152 2.38 -18.14 11.77
N LEU A 153 3.63 -17.90 12.16
CA LEU A 153 4.25 -18.33 13.43
C LEU A 153 4.55 -17.13 14.33
N LYS A 154 4.60 -17.36 15.63
CA LYS A 154 5.10 -16.34 16.56
C LYS A 154 6.65 -16.33 16.56
N PRO A 155 7.31 -15.16 16.75
CA PRO A 155 8.76 -15.10 16.78
C PRO A 155 9.41 -16.02 17.83
N CYS A 156 8.76 -16.19 18.99
CA CYS A 156 9.25 -17.07 20.06
C CYS A 156 9.22 -18.56 19.69
N GLU A 157 8.37 -18.98 18.76
CA GLU A 157 8.28 -20.37 18.32
C GLU A 157 9.48 -20.80 17.47
N LEU A 158 10.20 -19.83 16.89
CA LEU A 158 11.44 -20.07 16.12
C LEU A 158 12.69 -20.12 17.01
N LEU A 159 12.59 -19.68 18.28
CA LEU A 159 13.71 -19.72 19.22
C LEU A 159 13.85 -21.06 19.95
N VAL A 160 12.91 -21.99 19.76
CA VAL A 160 12.95 -23.30 20.41
C VAL A 160 13.97 -24.17 19.67
N LYS A 161 15.21 -24.15 20.16
CA LYS A 161 16.21 -25.20 20.00
C LYS A 161 16.46 -25.87 21.33
#